data_2043a5eed6740af8b7c62af2ad4c5dc0
#
_entry.id   2043a5eed6740af8b7c62af2ad4c5dc0
#
_cell.length_a   1.000
_cell.length_b   1.000
_cell.length_c   1.000
_cell.angle_alpha   90.00
_cell.angle_beta   90.00
_cell.angle_gamma   90.00
#
_symmetry.space_group_name_H-M   'P 1'
#
loop_
_entity.id
_entity.type
_entity.pdbx_description
1 polymer ?
#
loop_
_entity_poly.entity_id
_entity_poly.type
_entity_poly.pdbx_seq_one_letter_code
_entity_poly.pdbx_strand_id
1 'polypeptide(L)'
;YVGMYGEQDADLTYRLWQTLKQKINEEEVGEIYKLESSLIRVLIEMRRRGVRVDLDRAEQVGKELKNKEDKLLSQIKNWYGITPDLWAAASVAQVFDRAGLEYPRSPKLNAPSFTSAWLESHDHKLPLAIAQARKFNKARTTFIDKMILDHEVDGRVHGELHPLRSDEGGTVTGRFSCSNPNLQQVPARDPEIGSLIRSLFIPEEDCHWGCFDYSQQEPRLTVHYSLLTKQEGAQEAAEAYTDDADFHQIVADMANISRKEAKNINLGLSYGMGKDKLIRQLGISEEEGQILFDQYHERVPFIRGLRDTCARLGSNRGFIKTILGRKCRFNLYEPMSYRDTPYPYEKAVETYGKGVKRAFTYKAMNRLIQGSAADMTKKAMLDLHNEGILAHTQVHDELNISVKDKQECEKVIEVMRDCVKINVPNKVDAEIGKSWGEIENYKEYFK
;
A
#
# COMPACT_ATOMS: atom_id res chain seq x y z
N TYR A 1 -39.81 10.47 23.56
CA TYR A 1 -38.68 9.53 23.68
C TYR A 1 -37.47 9.96 22.77
N VAL A 2 -37.71 10.34 21.52
CA VAL A 2 -36.63 10.70 20.56
C VAL A 2 -35.89 11.96 21.00
N GLY A 3 -36.60 12.98 21.50
CA GLY A 3 -35.98 14.21 22.00
C GLY A 3 -35.06 13.99 23.20
N MET A 4 -35.53 13.27 24.22
CA MET A 4 -34.73 12.92 25.38
C MET A 4 -33.50 12.09 25.03
N TYR A 5 -33.62 11.17 24.08
CA TYR A 5 -32.48 10.37 23.57
C TYR A 5 -31.43 11.28 22.91
N GLY A 6 -31.87 12.16 22.01
CA GLY A 6 -30.97 13.10 21.33
C GLY A 6 -30.27 14.09 22.29
N GLU A 7 -30.98 14.60 23.32
CA GLU A 7 -30.39 15.44 24.39
C GLU A 7 -29.33 14.66 25.18
N GLN A 8 -29.61 13.41 25.53
CA GLN A 8 -28.68 12.56 26.27
C GLN A 8 -27.42 12.24 25.46
N ASP A 9 -27.57 11.93 24.17
CA ASP A 9 -26.43 11.69 23.29
C ASP A 9 -25.54 12.93 23.15
N ALA A 10 -26.13 14.12 23.03
CA ALA A 10 -25.37 15.37 22.95
C ALA A 10 -24.60 15.66 24.25
N ASP A 11 -25.23 15.47 25.43
CA ASP A 11 -24.59 15.65 26.72
C ASP A 11 -23.46 14.65 26.96
N LEU A 12 -23.69 13.36 26.66
CA LEU A 12 -22.66 12.30 26.76
C LEU A 12 -21.48 12.57 25.83
N THR A 13 -21.74 13.00 24.60
CA THR A 13 -20.71 13.36 23.62
C THR A 13 -19.88 14.53 24.13
N TYR A 14 -20.51 15.56 24.71
CA TYR A 14 -19.80 16.68 25.29
C TYR A 14 -18.92 16.29 26.51
N ARG A 15 -19.43 15.47 27.44
CA ARG A 15 -18.66 14.94 28.58
C ARG A 15 -17.49 14.07 28.12
N LEU A 16 -17.71 13.21 27.12
CA LEU A 16 -16.66 12.39 26.51
C LEU A 16 -15.57 13.29 25.93
N TRP A 17 -15.96 14.37 25.22
CA TRP A 17 -15.02 15.33 24.66
C TRP A 17 -14.17 15.99 25.77
N GLN A 18 -14.73 16.41 26.88
CA GLN A 18 -13.96 17.00 27.99
C GLN A 18 -12.89 16.02 28.51
N THR A 19 -13.26 14.76 28.67
CA THR A 19 -12.34 13.70 29.10
C THR A 19 -11.25 13.44 28.05
N LEU A 20 -11.61 13.35 26.75
CA LEU A 20 -10.66 13.11 25.67
C LEU A 20 -9.71 14.29 25.47
N LYS A 21 -10.19 15.53 25.60
CA LYS A 21 -9.37 16.74 25.51
C LYS A 21 -8.24 16.73 26.53
N GLN A 22 -8.53 16.33 27.77
CA GLN A 22 -7.52 16.18 28.81
C GLN A 22 -6.50 15.11 28.41
N LYS A 23 -6.96 13.93 27.95
CA LYS A 23 -6.08 12.83 27.49
C LYS A 23 -5.21 13.19 26.28
N ILE A 24 -5.72 13.98 25.34
CA ILE A 24 -4.95 14.49 24.19
C ILE A 24 -3.74 15.29 24.67
N ASN A 25 -3.92 16.13 25.69
CA ASN A 25 -2.84 16.91 26.29
C ASN A 25 -1.85 16.03 27.08
N GLU A 26 -2.35 15.16 27.97
CA GLU A 26 -1.54 14.23 28.77
C GLU A 26 -0.68 13.29 27.88
N GLU A 27 -1.27 12.85 26.78
CA GLU A 27 -0.60 11.98 25.81
C GLU A 27 0.28 12.75 24.79
N GLU A 28 0.27 14.08 24.82
CA GLU A 28 1.00 14.91 23.84
C GLU A 28 0.73 14.54 22.38
N VAL A 29 -0.53 14.32 22.03
CA VAL A 29 -0.96 13.95 20.67
C VAL A 29 -1.79 15.05 19.99
N GLY A 30 -1.69 16.29 20.48
CA GLY A 30 -2.49 17.43 20.01
C GLY A 30 -2.31 17.74 18.52
N GLU A 31 -1.07 17.71 18.02
CA GLU A 31 -0.78 18.02 16.61
C GLU A 31 -1.37 16.96 15.67
N ILE A 32 -1.19 15.68 15.99
CA ILE A 32 -1.77 14.62 15.16
C ILE A 32 -3.30 14.60 15.25
N TYR A 33 -3.87 14.96 16.42
CA TYR A 33 -5.32 15.12 16.57
C TYR A 33 -5.85 16.24 15.66
N LYS A 34 -5.18 17.40 15.61
CA LYS A 34 -5.56 18.51 14.71
C LYS A 34 -5.50 18.07 13.25
N LEU A 35 -4.42 17.40 12.84
CA LEU A 35 -4.28 16.90 11.47
C LEU A 35 -5.44 15.97 11.10
N GLU A 36 -5.69 14.93 11.90
CA GLU A 36 -6.74 13.93 11.60
C GLU A 36 -8.15 14.57 11.60
N SER A 37 -8.42 15.49 12.51
CA SER A 37 -9.71 16.20 12.58
C SER A 37 -9.93 17.12 11.39
N SER A 38 -8.91 17.87 10.96
CA SER A 38 -8.98 18.74 9.78
C SER A 38 -9.10 17.94 8.48
N LEU A 39 -8.46 16.77 8.42
CA LEU A 39 -8.49 15.89 7.27
C LEU A 39 -9.88 15.32 6.99
N ILE A 40 -10.74 15.16 8.00
CA ILE A 40 -12.11 14.67 7.81
C ILE A 40 -12.86 15.50 6.76
N ARG A 41 -12.72 16.83 6.83
CA ARG A 41 -13.33 17.74 5.84
C ARG A 41 -12.81 17.47 4.43
N VAL A 42 -11.50 17.30 4.27
CA VAL A 42 -10.87 16.99 2.98
C VAL A 42 -11.44 15.68 2.42
N LEU A 43 -11.53 14.64 3.25
CA LEU A 43 -12.05 13.33 2.82
C LEU A 43 -13.53 13.38 2.44
N ILE A 44 -14.35 14.17 3.14
CA ILE A 44 -15.76 14.39 2.78
C ILE A 44 -15.86 15.08 1.42
N GLU A 45 -15.05 16.10 1.17
CA GLU A 45 -15.03 16.82 -0.11
C GLU A 45 -14.53 15.92 -1.25
N MET A 46 -13.48 15.13 -1.04
CA MET A 46 -13.01 14.13 -2.00
C MET A 46 -14.11 13.12 -2.35
N ARG A 47 -14.79 12.55 -1.33
CA ARG A 47 -15.88 11.60 -1.54
C ARG A 47 -17.06 12.23 -2.26
N ARG A 48 -17.44 13.47 -1.94
CA ARG A 48 -18.54 14.19 -2.61
C ARG A 48 -18.23 14.49 -4.07
N ARG A 49 -16.98 14.89 -4.36
CA ARG A 49 -16.55 15.15 -5.74
C ARG A 49 -16.48 13.85 -6.54
N GLY A 50 -15.92 12.80 -5.95
CA GLY A 50 -15.64 11.55 -6.65
C GLY A 50 -14.57 11.70 -7.73
N VAL A 51 -14.32 10.63 -8.47
CA VAL A 51 -13.37 10.54 -9.58
C VAL A 51 -14.14 10.36 -10.88
N ARG A 52 -13.91 11.22 -11.88
CA ARG A 52 -14.53 11.09 -13.19
C ARG A 52 -14.09 9.83 -13.90
N VAL A 53 -15.03 9.18 -14.57
CA VAL A 53 -14.78 7.97 -15.37
C VAL A 53 -15.39 8.11 -16.76
N ASP A 54 -14.69 7.57 -17.75
CA ASP A 54 -15.17 7.45 -19.13
C ASP A 54 -16.03 6.18 -19.23
N LEU A 55 -17.35 6.35 -19.07
CA LEU A 55 -18.32 5.24 -19.04
C LEU A 55 -18.42 4.54 -20.41
N ASP A 56 -18.45 5.29 -21.51
CA ASP A 56 -18.52 4.72 -22.85
C ASP A 56 -17.30 3.84 -23.13
N ARG A 57 -16.14 4.34 -22.76
CA ARG A 57 -14.89 3.59 -22.86
C ARG A 57 -14.86 2.39 -21.90
N ALA A 58 -15.38 2.52 -20.68
CA ALA A 58 -15.47 1.43 -19.71
C ALA A 58 -16.32 0.27 -20.25
N GLU A 59 -17.51 0.57 -20.80
CA GLU A 59 -18.34 -0.45 -21.45
C GLU A 59 -17.67 -1.10 -22.65
N GLN A 60 -17.02 -0.29 -23.50
CA GLN A 60 -16.29 -0.81 -24.65
C GLN A 60 -15.16 -1.77 -24.21
N VAL A 61 -14.33 -1.36 -23.26
CA VAL A 61 -13.24 -2.19 -22.71
C VAL A 61 -13.80 -3.44 -22.05
N GLY A 62 -14.93 -3.35 -21.34
CA GLY A 62 -15.62 -4.51 -20.79
C GLY A 62 -15.99 -5.55 -21.85
N LYS A 63 -16.55 -5.10 -22.97
CA LYS A 63 -16.89 -5.95 -24.13
C LYS A 63 -15.62 -6.55 -24.78
N GLU A 64 -14.56 -5.76 -24.95
CA GLU A 64 -13.27 -6.21 -25.51
C GLU A 64 -12.65 -7.33 -24.63
N LEU A 65 -12.61 -7.13 -23.31
CA LEU A 65 -12.08 -8.13 -22.36
C LEU A 65 -12.92 -9.41 -22.34
N LYS A 66 -14.25 -9.27 -22.41
CA LYS A 66 -15.17 -10.42 -22.51
C LYS A 66 -14.92 -11.22 -23.78
N ASN A 67 -14.77 -10.57 -24.91
CA ASN A 67 -14.47 -11.22 -26.19
C ASN A 67 -13.11 -11.94 -26.17
N LYS A 68 -12.08 -11.35 -25.53
CA LYS A 68 -10.77 -12.00 -25.34
C LYS A 68 -10.89 -13.24 -24.46
N GLU A 69 -11.65 -13.17 -23.35
CA GLU A 69 -11.95 -14.30 -22.46
C GLU A 69 -12.66 -15.42 -23.21
N ASP A 70 -13.76 -15.12 -23.91
CA ASP A 70 -14.59 -16.10 -24.64
C ASP A 70 -13.80 -16.79 -25.77
N LYS A 71 -12.92 -16.07 -26.43
CA LYS A 71 -12.00 -16.64 -27.44
C LYS A 71 -11.08 -17.69 -26.83
N LEU A 72 -10.49 -17.42 -25.66
CA LEU A 72 -9.64 -18.38 -24.96
C LEU A 72 -10.42 -19.60 -24.46
N LEU A 73 -11.61 -19.38 -23.89
CA LEU A 73 -12.49 -20.47 -23.45
C LEU A 73 -12.92 -21.37 -24.64
N SER A 74 -13.21 -20.78 -25.80
CA SER A 74 -13.52 -21.49 -27.02
C SER A 74 -12.34 -22.29 -27.54
N GLN A 75 -11.12 -21.75 -27.46
CA GLN A 75 -9.91 -22.47 -27.80
C GLN A 75 -9.69 -23.67 -26.87
N ILE A 76 -9.84 -23.51 -25.56
CA ILE A 76 -9.73 -24.61 -24.58
C ILE A 76 -10.77 -25.69 -24.88
N LYS A 77 -12.01 -25.29 -25.18
CA LYS A 77 -13.08 -26.24 -25.59
C LYS A 77 -12.72 -27.01 -26.86
N ASN A 78 -12.16 -26.32 -27.86
CA ASN A 78 -11.74 -26.98 -29.10
C ASN A 78 -10.57 -27.97 -28.90
N TRP A 79 -9.66 -27.66 -27.96
CA TRP A 79 -8.53 -28.56 -27.67
C TRP A 79 -8.92 -29.79 -26.86
N TYR A 80 -9.83 -29.62 -25.87
CA TYR A 80 -10.09 -30.66 -24.85
C TYR A 80 -11.57 -31.01 -24.68
N GLY A 81 -12.48 -30.40 -25.43
CA GLY A 81 -13.92 -30.71 -25.41
C GLY A 81 -14.68 -30.19 -24.18
N ILE A 82 -14.05 -29.41 -23.32
CA ILE A 82 -14.65 -28.83 -22.10
C ILE A 82 -14.41 -27.33 -22.04
N THR A 83 -15.43 -26.55 -21.65
CA THR A 83 -15.28 -25.16 -21.25
C THR A 83 -15.20 -25.12 -19.72
N PRO A 84 -14.04 -24.75 -19.13
CA PRO A 84 -13.93 -24.70 -17.67
C PRO A 84 -14.66 -23.49 -17.07
N ASP A 85 -15.21 -23.67 -15.86
CA ASP A 85 -15.40 -22.55 -14.95
C ASP A 85 -14.02 -22.16 -14.41
N LEU A 86 -13.57 -20.96 -14.78
CA LEU A 86 -12.21 -20.48 -14.51
C LEU A 86 -11.85 -20.41 -13.02
N TRP A 87 -12.85 -20.23 -12.14
CA TRP A 87 -12.63 -20.06 -10.70
C TRP A 87 -12.94 -21.30 -9.88
N ALA A 88 -13.61 -22.29 -10.45
CA ALA A 88 -13.85 -23.59 -9.83
C ALA A 88 -12.67 -24.54 -10.06
N ALA A 89 -11.82 -24.74 -9.05
CA ALA A 89 -10.63 -25.58 -9.16
C ALA A 89 -10.94 -27.01 -9.68
N ALA A 90 -12.08 -27.60 -9.30
CA ALA A 90 -12.50 -28.90 -9.79
C ALA A 90 -12.84 -28.89 -11.30
N SER A 91 -13.44 -27.80 -11.81
CA SER A 91 -13.71 -27.66 -13.25
C SER A 91 -12.44 -27.48 -14.05
N VAL A 92 -11.48 -26.69 -13.55
CA VAL A 92 -10.16 -26.55 -14.19
C VAL A 92 -9.41 -27.88 -14.18
N ALA A 93 -9.44 -28.65 -13.07
CA ALA A 93 -8.81 -29.95 -12.97
C ALA A 93 -9.29 -30.93 -14.06
N GLN A 94 -10.60 -30.96 -14.36
CA GLN A 94 -11.15 -31.81 -15.41
C GLN A 94 -10.52 -31.56 -16.80
N VAL A 95 -10.16 -30.30 -17.11
CA VAL A 95 -9.49 -29.99 -18.37
C VAL A 95 -8.04 -30.43 -18.34
N PHE A 96 -7.34 -30.31 -17.20
CA PHE A 96 -5.97 -30.83 -17.03
C PHE A 96 -5.91 -32.34 -17.13
N ASP A 97 -6.87 -33.05 -16.49
CA ASP A 97 -6.98 -34.52 -16.60
C ASP A 97 -7.14 -34.95 -18.04
N ARG A 98 -8.01 -34.28 -18.83
CA ARG A 98 -8.14 -34.56 -20.29
C ARG A 98 -6.91 -34.23 -21.10
N ALA A 99 -6.16 -33.23 -20.67
CA ALA A 99 -4.90 -32.86 -21.29
C ALA A 99 -3.74 -33.83 -20.93
N GLY A 100 -3.94 -34.72 -19.95
CA GLY A 100 -2.89 -35.57 -19.39
C GLY A 100 -1.81 -34.78 -18.63
N LEU A 101 -2.16 -33.63 -18.05
CA LEU A 101 -1.23 -32.74 -17.33
C LEU A 101 -1.41 -32.88 -15.83
N GLU A 102 -0.29 -33.02 -15.15
CA GLU A 102 -0.26 -32.97 -13.69
C GLU A 102 -0.48 -31.55 -13.16
N TYR A 103 -1.03 -31.45 -11.95
CA TYR A 103 -1.28 -30.17 -11.29
C TYR A 103 -1.10 -30.29 -9.78
N PRO A 104 -0.75 -29.19 -9.08
CA PRO A 104 -0.52 -29.19 -7.65
C PRO A 104 -1.82 -29.35 -6.86
N ARG A 105 -1.68 -29.91 -5.67
CA ARG A 105 -2.77 -30.05 -4.70
C ARG A 105 -2.44 -29.28 -3.42
N SER A 106 -3.46 -28.74 -2.76
CA SER A 106 -3.26 -28.02 -1.50
C SER A 106 -2.80 -28.97 -0.38
N PRO A 107 -1.79 -28.61 0.43
CA PRO A 107 -1.26 -29.49 1.47
C PRO A 107 -2.28 -29.89 2.54
N LYS A 108 -3.27 -29.02 2.82
CA LYS A 108 -4.25 -29.25 3.90
C LYS A 108 -5.44 -30.10 3.47
N LEU A 109 -5.95 -29.90 2.25
CA LEU A 109 -7.21 -30.50 1.79
C LEU A 109 -7.03 -31.47 0.64
N ASN A 110 -5.80 -31.64 0.13
CA ASN A 110 -5.50 -32.40 -1.07
C ASN A 110 -6.38 -32.04 -2.29
N ALA A 111 -6.91 -30.82 -2.31
CA ALA A 111 -7.73 -30.29 -3.40
C ALA A 111 -6.86 -29.69 -4.51
N PRO A 112 -7.32 -29.71 -5.78
CA PRO A 112 -6.61 -29.07 -6.88
C PRO A 112 -6.32 -27.60 -6.57
N SER A 113 -5.12 -27.11 -6.95
CA SER A 113 -4.67 -25.76 -6.65
C SER A 113 -4.00 -25.12 -7.87
N PHE A 114 -4.64 -24.13 -8.48
CA PHE A 114 -4.19 -23.44 -9.68
C PHE A 114 -3.92 -21.97 -9.36
N THR A 115 -2.77 -21.68 -8.74
CA THR A 115 -2.35 -20.29 -8.48
C THR A 115 -1.88 -19.63 -9.79
N SER A 116 -2.01 -18.30 -9.90
CA SER A 116 -1.55 -17.57 -11.10
C SER A 116 -0.07 -17.79 -11.36
N ALA A 117 0.77 -17.73 -10.33
CA ALA A 117 2.20 -17.95 -10.46
C ALA A 117 2.52 -19.36 -11.00
N TRP A 118 1.80 -20.39 -10.55
CA TRP A 118 1.99 -21.73 -11.05
C TRP A 118 1.53 -21.88 -12.50
N LEU A 119 0.37 -21.32 -12.86
CA LEU A 119 -0.14 -21.35 -14.24
C LEU A 119 0.81 -20.62 -15.22
N GLU A 120 1.38 -19.50 -14.79
CA GLU A 120 2.30 -18.68 -15.59
C GLU A 120 3.71 -19.26 -15.70
N SER A 121 4.10 -20.19 -14.79
CA SER A 121 5.42 -20.85 -14.83
C SER A 121 5.52 -22.00 -15.85
N HIS A 122 4.46 -22.31 -16.58
CA HIS A 122 4.40 -23.41 -17.52
C HIS A 122 4.47 -22.93 -18.97
N ASP A 123 5.23 -23.65 -19.81
CA ASP A 123 5.31 -23.39 -21.25
C ASP A 123 4.14 -24.03 -22.04
N HIS A 124 3.30 -24.84 -21.38
CA HIS A 124 2.20 -25.49 -22.05
C HIS A 124 1.01 -24.54 -22.30
N LYS A 125 0.39 -24.63 -23.48
CA LYS A 125 -0.71 -23.74 -23.92
C LYS A 125 -1.93 -23.69 -22.98
N LEU A 126 -2.26 -24.77 -22.27
CA LEU A 126 -3.45 -24.85 -21.41
C LEU A 126 -3.31 -24.00 -20.13
N PRO A 127 -2.26 -24.16 -19.28
CA PRO A 127 -2.05 -23.29 -18.13
C PRO A 127 -2.01 -21.81 -18.51
N LEU A 128 -1.29 -21.45 -19.57
CA LEU A 128 -1.17 -20.08 -20.06
C LEU A 128 -2.52 -19.51 -20.51
N ALA A 129 -3.33 -20.30 -21.25
CA ALA A 129 -4.66 -19.87 -21.68
C ALA A 129 -5.61 -19.63 -20.48
N ILE A 130 -5.55 -20.48 -19.46
CA ILE A 130 -6.34 -20.33 -18.24
C ILE A 130 -5.89 -19.10 -17.44
N ALA A 131 -4.57 -18.89 -17.29
CA ALA A 131 -4.03 -17.70 -16.62
C ALA A 131 -4.49 -16.41 -17.32
N GLN A 132 -4.38 -16.37 -18.64
CA GLN A 132 -4.80 -15.22 -19.45
C GLN A 132 -6.31 -14.99 -19.39
N ALA A 133 -7.12 -16.05 -19.49
CA ALA A 133 -8.58 -15.94 -19.39
C ALA A 133 -9.01 -15.43 -18.00
N ARG A 134 -8.40 -15.92 -16.91
CA ARG A 134 -8.60 -15.40 -15.54
C ARG A 134 -8.22 -13.94 -15.43
N LYS A 135 -7.11 -13.53 -16.06
CA LYS A 135 -6.65 -12.13 -16.08
C LYS A 135 -7.70 -11.22 -16.71
N PHE A 136 -8.23 -11.57 -17.90
CA PHE A 136 -9.26 -10.78 -18.57
C PHE A 136 -10.58 -10.79 -17.81
N ASN A 137 -11.02 -11.97 -17.32
CA ASN A 137 -12.22 -12.09 -16.50
C ASN A 137 -12.14 -11.20 -15.24
N LYS A 138 -11.04 -11.30 -14.47
CA LYS A 138 -10.85 -10.48 -13.26
C LYS A 138 -10.79 -8.99 -13.59
N ALA A 139 -10.09 -8.60 -14.66
CA ALA A 139 -10.01 -7.20 -15.08
C ALA A 139 -11.40 -6.63 -15.35
N ARG A 140 -12.24 -7.34 -16.10
CA ARG A 140 -13.61 -6.96 -16.39
C ARG A 140 -14.48 -6.96 -15.13
N THR A 141 -14.63 -8.11 -14.47
CA THR A 141 -15.63 -8.29 -13.40
C THR A 141 -15.29 -7.49 -12.13
N THR A 142 -14.00 -7.33 -11.81
CA THR A 142 -13.59 -6.64 -10.57
C THR A 142 -13.45 -5.14 -10.78
N PHE A 143 -12.82 -4.70 -11.87
CA PHE A 143 -12.49 -3.29 -12.03
C PHE A 143 -13.49 -2.54 -12.90
N ILE A 144 -14.04 -3.15 -13.95
CA ILE A 144 -15.04 -2.48 -14.79
C ILE A 144 -16.43 -2.66 -14.19
N ASP A 145 -16.94 -3.90 -14.12
CA ASP A 145 -18.30 -4.16 -13.70
C ASP A 145 -18.51 -3.68 -12.26
N LYS A 146 -17.76 -4.24 -11.29
CA LYS A 146 -17.99 -3.94 -9.87
C LYS A 146 -17.42 -2.60 -9.39
N MET A 147 -16.21 -2.20 -9.82
CA MET A 147 -15.58 -0.99 -9.28
C MET A 147 -16.09 0.28 -9.97
N ILE A 148 -16.33 0.25 -11.28
CA ILE A 148 -16.77 1.41 -12.03
C ILE A 148 -18.30 1.37 -12.20
N LEU A 149 -18.85 0.43 -12.97
CA LEU A 149 -20.24 0.46 -13.40
C LEU A 149 -21.26 0.27 -12.25
N ASP A 150 -20.97 -0.59 -11.26
CA ASP A 150 -21.85 -0.79 -10.10
C ASP A 150 -21.78 0.36 -9.06
N HIS A 151 -20.72 1.18 -9.08
CA HIS A 151 -20.51 2.28 -8.12
C HIS A 151 -20.53 3.67 -8.76
N GLU A 152 -20.82 3.73 -10.03
CA GLU A 152 -20.92 5.00 -10.75
C GLU A 152 -22.16 5.78 -10.34
N VAL A 153 -21.99 7.09 -10.13
CA VAL A 153 -23.06 8.06 -9.92
C VAL A 153 -22.68 9.33 -10.71
N ASP A 154 -23.51 9.73 -11.65
CA ASP A 154 -23.34 10.93 -12.47
C ASP A 154 -21.95 11.03 -13.15
N GLY A 155 -21.46 9.90 -13.71
CA GLY A 155 -20.17 9.82 -14.40
C GLY A 155 -18.95 9.79 -13.46
N ARG A 156 -19.14 9.48 -12.17
CA ARG A 156 -18.09 9.48 -11.17
C ARG A 156 -18.16 8.27 -10.26
N VAL A 157 -17.01 7.88 -9.70
CA VAL A 157 -16.87 6.85 -8.69
C VAL A 157 -16.46 7.49 -7.37
N HIS A 158 -17.17 7.17 -6.28
CA HIS A 158 -17.05 7.82 -4.98
C HIS A 158 -16.43 6.90 -3.92
N GLY A 159 -15.14 6.60 -4.06
CA GLY A 159 -14.41 5.76 -3.09
C GLY A 159 -14.36 6.40 -1.69
N GLU A 160 -14.38 5.56 -0.66
CA GLU A 160 -14.34 5.97 0.74
C GLU A 160 -12.99 5.68 1.37
N LEU A 161 -12.26 6.72 1.76
CA LEU A 161 -10.99 6.61 2.46
C LEU A 161 -11.21 6.61 3.98
N HIS A 162 -10.69 5.57 4.65
CA HIS A 162 -10.75 5.42 6.11
C HIS A 162 -9.43 5.86 6.74
N PRO A 163 -9.39 7.01 7.45
CA PRO A 163 -8.15 7.56 8.00
C PRO A 163 -7.66 6.85 9.26
N LEU A 164 -8.57 6.23 10.00
CA LEU A 164 -8.31 5.57 11.28
C LEU A 164 -8.85 4.15 11.26
N ARG A 165 -8.22 3.26 12.02
CA ARG A 165 -8.71 1.89 12.16
C ARG A 165 -10.03 1.87 12.94
N SER A 166 -11.04 1.27 12.33
CA SER A 166 -12.35 0.97 12.89
C SER A 166 -12.79 -0.44 12.45
N ASP A 167 -13.99 -0.84 12.80
CA ASP A 167 -14.59 -2.09 12.30
C ASP A 167 -14.88 -2.01 10.80
N GLU A 168 -15.03 -0.80 10.24
CA GLU A 168 -15.31 -0.56 8.83
C GLU A 168 -14.04 -0.50 7.96
N GLY A 169 -12.87 -0.24 8.54
CA GLY A 169 -11.63 -0.14 7.78
C GLY A 169 -10.47 0.49 8.54
N GLY A 170 -9.51 1.04 7.78
CA GLY A 170 -8.30 1.68 8.28
C GLY A 170 -7.18 0.71 8.64
N THR A 171 -6.04 1.24 9.04
CA THR A 171 -4.83 0.47 9.33
C THR A 171 -4.24 0.80 10.70
N VAL A 172 -3.42 -0.11 11.24
CA VAL A 172 -2.71 0.12 12.53
C VAL A 172 -1.55 1.12 12.41
N THR A 173 -1.11 1.45 11.20
CA THR A 173 -0.01 2.37 10.93
C THR A 173 -0.47 3.80 10.71
N GLY A 174 -1.78 4.04 10.57
CA GLY A 174 -2.34 5.34 10.21
C GLY A 174 -2.42 5.60 8.69
N ARG A 175 -2.00 4.63 7.85
CA ARG A 175 -2.31 4.67 6.41
C ARG A 175 -3.81 4.60 6.19
N PHE A 176 -4.27 5.17 5.10
CA PHE A 176 -5.64 4.94 4.65
C PHE A 176 -5.87 3.48 4.26
N SER A 177 -7.09 3.02 4.43
CA SER A 177 -7.67 1.99 3.58
C SER A 177 -8.79 2.62 2.76
N CYS A 178 -9.23 1.94 1.71
CA CYS A 178 -10.28 2.42 0.83
C CYS A 178 -11.33 1.34 0.61
N SER A 179 -12.59 1.73 0.54
CA SER A 179 -13.73 0.85 0.25
C SER A 179 -14.79 1.55 -0.58
N ASN A 180 -15.77 0.85 -1.05
CA ASN A 180 -17.00 1.34 -1.70
C ASN A 180 -16.80 2.33 -2.86
N PRO A 181 -15.98 2.04 -3.89
CA PRO A 181 -15.08 0.91 -4.07
C PRO A 181 -13.65 1.19 -3.58
N ASN A 182 -12.79 0.15 -3.52
CA ASN A 182 -11.39 0.31 -3.15
C ASN A 182 -10.53 0.76 -4.34
N LEU A 183 -10.43 2.06 -4.54
CA LEU A 183 -9.62 2.66 -5.61
C LEU A 183 -8.10 2.43 -5.45
N GLN A 184 -7.62 2.07 -4.24
CA GLN A 184 -6.21 1.73 -4.02
C GLN A 184 -5.83 0.37 -4.62
N GLN A 185 -6.80 -0.42 -5.10
CA GLN A 185 -6.57 -1.71 -5.75
C GLN A 185 -6.57 -1.64 -7.28
N VAL A 186 -6.75 -0.46 -7.87
CA VAL A 186 -6.64 -0.28 -9.33
C VAL A 186 -5.27 -0.78 -9.78
N PRO A 187 -5.21 -1.72 -10.77
CA PRO A 187 -3.98 -2.40 -11.12
C PRO A 187 -2.94 -1.44 -11.68
N ALA A 188 -1.67 -1.61 -11.24
CA ALA A 188 -0.55 -0.78 -11.69
C ALA A 188 0.58 -1.61 -12.33
N ARG A 189 0.73 -2.88 -11.90
CA ARG A 189 1.93 -3.68 -12.25
C ARG A 189 1.85 -4.37 -13.59
N ASP A 190 0.64 -4.61 -14.10
CA ASP A 190 0.43 -5.22 -15.40
C ASP A 190 0.41 -4.13 -16.46
N PRO A 191 1.36 -4.12 -17.41
CA PRO A 191 1.48 -3.03 -18.38
C PRO A 191 0.28 -2.94 -19.35
N GLU A 192 -0.39 -4.06 -19.64
CA GLU A 192 -1.58 -4.08 -20.52
C GLU A 192 -2.84 -3.71 -19.72
N ILE A 193 -3.17 -4.51 -18.71
CA ILE A 193 -4.41 -4.34 -17.95
C ILE A 193 -4.35 -3.10 -17.04
N GLY A 194 -3.19 -2.82 -16.45
CA GLY A 194 -3.03 -1.66 -15.56
C GLY A 194 -3.28 -0.36 -16.29
N SER A 195 -2.60 -0.13 -17.41
CA SER A 195 -2.79 1.07 -18.23
C SER A 195 -4.24 1.15 -18.78
N LEU A 196 -4.79 0.02 -19.25
CA LEU A 196 -6.14 -0.05 -19.79
C LEU A 196 -7.21 0.35 -18.75
N ILE A 197 -7.14 -0.21 -17.52
CA ILE A 197 -8.12 0.12 -16.47
C ILE A 197 -7.91 1.55 -15.94
N ARG A 198 -6.66 1.97 -15.77
CA ARG A 198 -6.35 3.34 -15.33
C ARG A 198 -6.79 4.38 -16.35
N SER A 199 -6.73 4.10 -17.66
CA SER A 199 -7.17 5.03 -18.69
C SER A 199 -8.67 5.37 -18.65
N LEU A 200 -9.47 4.59 -17.90
CA LEU A 200 -10.89 4.86 -17.67
C LEU A 200 -11.14 5.99 -16.66
N PHE A 201 -10.14 6.33 -15.84
CA PHE A 201 -10.21 7.44 -14.89
C PHE A 201 -9.63 8.70 -15.54
N ILE A 202 -10.44 9.74 -15.65
CA ILE A 202 -10.14 10.96 -16.40
C ILE A 202 -10.12 12.19 -15.48
N PRO A 203 -9.38 13.25 -15.84
CA PRO A 203 -9.30 14.47 -15.05
C PRO A 203 -10.61 15.27 -15.07
N GLU A 204 -10.68 16.33 -14.30
CA GLU A 204 -11.71 17.36 -14.43
C GLU A 204 -11.62 18.03 -15.81
N GLU A 205 -12.71 18.71 -16.20
CA GLU A 205 -12.76 19.44 -17.49
C GLU A 205 -11.65 20.48 -17.57
N ASP A 206 -11.07 20.61 -18.73
CA ASP A 206 -9.95 21.53 -19.01
C ASP A 206 -8.70 21.32 -18.14
N CYS A 207 -8.55 20.12 -17.57
CA CYS A 207 -7.40 19.73 -16.75
C CYS A 207 -6.69 18.50 -17.32
N HIS A 208 -5.51 18.24 -16.76
CA HIS A 208 -4.72 17.05 -17.01
C HIS A 208 -4.72 16.17 -15.75
N TRP A 209 -4.65 14.85 -15.93
CA TRP A 209 -4.45 13.94 -14.81
C TRP A 209 -3.01 14.01 -14.33
N GLY A 210 -2.80 14.24 -13.05
CA GLY A 210 -1.48 14.25 -12.42
C GLY A 210 -1.37 13.13 -11.38
N CYS A 211 -0.31 12.35 -11.49
CA CYS A 211 0.16 11.41 -10.47
C CYS A 211 1.39 12.01 -9.79
N PHE A 212 1.30 12.23 -8.50
CA PHE A 212 2.37 12.81 -7.67
C PHE A 212 2.79 11.80 -6.61
N ASP A 213 3.97 11.20 -6.75
CA ASP A 213 4.47 10.12 -5.90
C ASP A 213 5.72 10.54 -5.13
N TYR A 214 5.76 10.23 -3.82
CA TYR A 214 6.98 10.43 -3.04
C TYR A 214 8.06 9.44 -3.45
N SER A 215 9.13 9.94 -4.05
CA SER A 215 10.26 9.13 -4.45
C SER A 215 10.96 8.51 -3.24
N GLN A 216 10.90 7.19 -3.10
CA GLN A 216 11.55 6.44 -2.02
C GLN A 216 11.21 6.97 -0.61
N GLN A 217 9.95 7.29 -0.33
CA GLN A 217 9.50 7.91 0.93
C GLN A 217 9.97 7.14 2.17
N GLU A 218 9.72 5.83 2.24
CA GLU A 218 10.08 5.00 3.39
C GLU A 218 11.59 4.84 3.57
N PRO A 219 12.42 4.62 2.53
CA PRO A 219 13.87 4.66 2.62
C PRO A 219 14.42 6.00 3.15
N ARG A 220 13.93 7.14 2.65
CA ARG A 220 14.34 8.47 3.11
C ARG A 220 13.98 8.69 4.59
N LEU A 221 12.80 8.28 5.03
CA LEU A 221 12.41 8.30 6.43
C LEU A 221 13.29 7.38 7.30
N THR A 222 13.69 6.22 6.77
CA THR A 222 14.61 5.31 7.47
C THR A 222 15.94 5.99 7.74
N VAL A 223 16.53 6.66 6.75
CA VAL A 223 17.78 7.43 6.91
C VAL A 223 17.57 8.61 7.87
N HIS A 224 16.48 9.35 7.75
CA HIS A 224 16.14 10.44 8.68
C HIS A 224 16.16 10.00 10.15
N TYR A 225 15.45 8.90 10.47
CA TYR A 225 15.43 8.39 11.84
C TYR A 225 16.76 7.78 12.27
N SER A 226 17.52 7.22 11.34
CA SER A 226 18.87 6.70 11.61
C SER A 226 19.83 7.83 11.99
N LEU A 227 19.74 9.00 11.32
CA LEU A 227 20.47 10.21 11.71
C LEU A 227 20.08 10.69 13.11
N LEU A 228 18.76 10.79 13.39
CA LEU A 228 18.26 11.23 14.70
C LEU A 228 18.70 10.32 15.84
N THR A 229 18.86 9.02 15.56
CA THR A 229 19.30 8.02 16.54
C THR A 229 20.79 7.72 16.46
N LYS A 230 21.56 8.47 15.65
CA LYS A 230 23.02 8.38 15.49
C LYS A 230 23.49 6.97 15.13
N GLN A 231 22.82 6.33 14.15
CA GLN A 231 23.21 5.02 13.69
C GLN A 231 24.43 5.11 12.78
N GLU A 232 25.29 4.10 12.86
CA GLU A 232 26.47 3.95 11.99
C GLU A 232 26.07 3.91 10.50
N GLY A 233 26.77 4.62 9.63
CA GLY A 233 26.49 4.70 8.19
C GLY A 233 25.29 5.57 7.79
N ALA A 234 24.61 6.24 8.77
CA ALA A 234 23.43 7.06 8.48
C ALA A 234 23.81 8.39 7.80
N GLN A 235 24.99 8.94 8.10
CA GLN A 235 25.45 10.18 7.51
C GLN A 235 25.81 9.99 6.03
N GLU A 236 26.55 8.96 5.72
CA GLU A 236 26.91 8.56 4.36
C GLU A 236 25.66 8.26 3.50
N ALA A 237 24.67 7.61 4.10
CA ALA A 237 23.39 7.36 3.45
C ALA A 237 22.63 8.66 3.14
N ALA A 238 22.67 9.66 4.03
CA ALA A 238 22.04 10.96 3.81
C ALA A 238 22.75 11.77 2.72
N GLU A 239 24.07 11.75 2.69
CA GLU A 239 24.88 12.38 1.64
C GLU A 239 24.59 11.76 0.28
N ALA A 240 24.48 10.42 0.19
CA ALA A 240 24.11 9.74 -1.04
C ALA A 240 22.76 10.20 -1.59
N TYR A 241 21.75 10.48 -0.74
CA TYR A 241 20.47 11.05 -1.19
C TYR A 241 20.57 12.49 -1.67
N THR A 242 21.56 13.26 -1.21
CA THR A 242 21.84 14.60 -1.74
C THR A 242 22.36 14.54 -3.18
N ASP A 243 23.10 13.47 -3.51
CA ASP A 243 23.59 13.17 -4.85
C ASP A 243 22.58 12.38 -5.71
N ASP A 244 21.30 12.36 -5.30
CA ASP A 244 20.18 11.66 -5.98
C ASP A 244 20.37 10.13 -6.12
N ALA A 245 21.08 9.50 -5.17
CA ALA A 245 21.34 8.07 -5.19
C ALA A 245 20.05 7.23 -5.09
N ASP A 246 20.02 6.15 -5.85
CA ASP A 246 18.93 5.16 -5.81
C ASP A 246 19.34 3.95 -4.96
N PHE A 247 18.82 3.86 -3.75
CA PHE A 247 19.07 2.73 -2.84
C PHE A 247 18.64 1.37 -3.41
N HIS A 248 17.64 1.34 -4.27
CA HIS A 248 17.24 0.09 -4.92
C HIS A 248 18.24 -0.32 -5.99
N GLN A 249 18.85 0.65 -6.68
CA GLN A 249 19.92 0.38 -7.64
C GLN A 249 21.18 -0.14 -6.95
N ILE A 250 21.55 0.44 -5.80
CA ILE A 250 22.69 -0.07 -5.00
C ILE A 250 22.50 -1.55 -4.64
N VAL A 251 21.31 -1.94 -4.21
CA VAL A 251 21.00 -3.35 -3.90
C VAL A 251 20.94 -4.21 -5.16
N ALA A 252 20.46 -3.68 -6.27
CA ALA A 252 20.43 -4.37 -7.56
C ALA A 252 21.84 -4.73 -8.03
N ASP A 253 22.75 -3.77 -7.97
CA ASP A 253 24.15 -3.95 -8.38
C ASP A 253 24.88 -4.95 -7.48
N MET A 254 24.61 -4.93 -6.15
CA MET A 254 25.18 -5.87 -5.20
C MET A 254 24.76 -7.33 -5.46
N ALA A 255 23.49 -7.53 -5.82
CA ALA A 255 22.89 -8.85 -5.97
C ALA A 255 22.89 -9.34 -7.43
N ASN A 256 23.37 -8.54 -8.37
CA ASN A 256 23.28 -8.79 -9.83
C ASN A 256 21.84 -9.15 -10.27
N ILE A 257 20.86 -8.40 -9.80
CA ILE A 257 19.45 -8.55 -10.11
C ILE A 257 18.87 -7.27 -10.68
N SER A 258 17.66 -7.34 -11.25
CA SER A 258 16.97 -6.15 -11.72
C SER A 258 16.64 -5.18 -10.58
N ARG A 259 16.61 -3.88 -10.85
CA ARG A 259 16.16 -2.86 -9.89
C ARG A 259 14.76 -3.13 -9.31
N LYS A 260 13.87 -3.74 -10.11
CA LYS A 260 12.51 -4.13 -9.70
C LYS A 260 12.54 -5.23 -8.63
N GLU A 261 13.38 -6.23 -8.79
CA GLU A 261 13.60 -7.29 -7.79
C GLU A 261 14.27 -6.72 -6.54
N ALA A 262 15.30 -5.90 -6.73
CA ALA A 262 15.99 -5.22 -5.64
C ALA A 262 15.06 -4.35 -4.80
N LYS A 263 14.07 -3.67 -5.38
CA LYS A 263 13.05 -2.91 -4.65
C LYS A 263 12.29 -3.78 -3.65
N ASN A 264 11.88 -4.98 -4.06
CA ASN A 264 11.13 -5.91 -3.20
C ASN A 264 12.02 -6.49 -2.09
N ILE A 265 13.28 -6.80 -2.40
CA ILE A 265 14.26 -7.35 -1.46
C ILE A 265 14.66 -6.31 -0.44
N ASN A 266 15.02 -5.11 -0.88
CA ASN A 266 15.40 -4.01 -0.01
C ASN A 266 14.29 -3.68 0.98
N LEU A 267 13.06 -3.57 0.51
CA LEU A 267 11.90 -3.36 1.37
C LEU A 267 11.73 -4.51 2.38
N GLY A 268 11.88 -5.76 1.93
CA GLY A 268 11.80 -6.93 2.79
C GLY A 268 12.89 -6.96 3.86
N LEU A 269 14.15 -6.74 3.48
CA LEU A 269 15.30 -6.72 4.39
C LEU A 269 15.23 -5.55 5.38
N SER A 270 14.82 -4.38 4.92
CA SER A 270 14.60 -3.21 5.78
C SER A 270 13.59 -3.50 6.89
N TYR A 271 12.57 -4.30 6.60
CA TYR A 271 11.56 -4.70 7.58
C TYR A 271 11.83 -6.05 8.29
N GLY A 272 13.07 -6.56 8.20
CA GLY A 272 13.51 -7.73 8.94
C GLY A 272 13.19 -9.06 8.28
N MET A 273 13.15 -9.11 6.97
CA MET A 273 13.12 -10.37 6.22
C MET A 273 14.35 -11.20 6.58
N GLY A 274 14.14 -12.43 7.04
CA GLY A 274 15.21 -13.35 7.33
C GLY A 274 15.86 -13.96 6.08
N LYS A 275 17.08 -14.45 6.23
CA LYS A 275 17.89 -15.10 5.19
C LYS A 275 17.11 -16.16 4.39
N ASP A 276 16.42 -17.08 5.07
CA ASP A 276 15.70 -18.17 4.42
C ASP A 276 14.58 -17.70 3.47
N LYS A 277 13.96 -16.56 3.81
CA LYS A 277 12.94 -15.96 2.94
C LYS A 277 13.59 -15.26 1.73
N LEU A 278 14.74 -14.62 1.93
CA LEU A 278 15.54 -14.01 0.87
C LEU A 278 15.94 -15.07 -0.17
N ILE A 279 16.54 -16.19 0.30
CA ILE A 279 16.95 -17.32 -0.54
C ILE A 279 15.78 -17.86 -1.37
N ARG A 280 14.64 -18.13 -0.73
CA ARG A 280 13.45 -18.64 -1.42
C ARG A 280 12.88 -17.64 -2.44
N GLN A 281 12.97 -16.35 -2.15
CA GLN A 281 12.41 -15.31 -3.04
C GLN A 281 13.28 -15.09 -4.27
N LEU A 282 14.61 -15.27 -4.16
CA LEU A 282 15.56 -15.15 -5.26
C LEU A 282 15.82 -16.47 -6.00
N GLY A 283 15.47 -17.61 -5.40
CA GLY A 283 15.79 -18.91 -5.97
C GLY A 283 17.30 -19.23 -6.02
N ILE A 284 18.08 -18.62 -5.11
CA ILE A 284 19.54 -18.79 -5.02
C ILE A 284 19.93 -19.85 -3.99
N SER A 285 21.20 -20.27 -4.00
CA SER A 285 21.73 -21.22 -3.03
C SER A 285 21.80 -20.61 -1.61
N GLU A 286 21.93 -21.47 -0.61
CA GLU A 286 22.05 -21.04 0.79
C GLU A 286 23.34 -20.23 1.03
N GLU A 287 24.42 -20.58 0.35
CA GLU A 287 25.72 -19.89 0.42
C GLU A 287 25.64 -18.50 -0.22
N GLU A 288 25.09 -18.39 -1.44
CA GLU A 288 24.87 -17.09 -2.10
C GLU A 288 23.93 -16.19 -1.29
N GLY A 289 22.89 -16.78 -0.71
CA GLY A 289 21.96 -16.05 0.16
C GLY A 289 22.58 -15.55 1.44
N GLN A 290 23.52 -16.30 2.05
CA GLN A 290 24.27 -15.86 3.22
C GLN A 290 25.18 -14.69 2.86
N ILE A 291 25.96 -14.81 1.79
CA ILE A 291 26.86 -13.75 1.31
C ILE A 291 26.09 -12.46 1.05
N LEU A 292 24.99 -12.54 0.30
CA LEU A 292 24.17 -11.36 -0.03
C LEU A 292 23.56 -10.73 1.22
N PHE A 293 23.08 -11.54 2.16
CA PHE A 293 22.51 -11.07 3.42
C PHE A 293 23.53 -10.33 4.28
N ASP A 294 24.75 -10.85 4.37
CA ASP A 294 25.84 -10.24 5.13
C ASP A 294 26.33 -8.95 4.46
N GLN A 295 26.57 -8.96 3.15
CA GLN A 295 26.95 -7.77 2.36
C GLN A 295 25.89 -6.66 2.49
N TYR A 296 24.61 -6.98 2.45
CA TYR A 296 23.55 -5.99 2.65
C TYR A 296 23.64 -5.33 4.02
N HIS A 297 23.80 -6.12 5.09
CA HIS A 297 23.87 -5.59 6.45
C HIS A 297 25.19 -4.86 6.76
N GLU A 298 26.26 -5.22 6.09
CA GLU A 298 27.54 -4.49 6.16
C GLU A 298 27.45 -3.13 5.47
N ARG A 299 26.75 -3.05 4.32
CA ARG A 299 26.65 -1.81 3.55
C ARG A 299 25.60 -0.83 4.08
N VAL A 300 24.57 -1.33 4.78
CA VAL A 300 23.48 -0.51 5.37
C VAL A 300 23.29 -0.80 6.85
N PRO A 301 24.32 -0.63 7.69
CA PRO A 301 24.29 -1.00 9.13
C PRO A 301 23.25 -0.21 9.91
N PHE A 302 22.94 1.02 9.48
CA PHE A 302 21.96 1.91 10.11
C PHE A 302 20.55 1.30 10.18
N ILE A 303 20.17 0.44 9.24
CA ILE A 303 18.84 -0.21 9.23
C ILE A 303 18.69 -1.15 10.43
N ARG A 304 19.72 -1.97 10.69
CA ARG A 304 19.73 -2.89 11.84
C ARG A 304 19.75 -2.12 13.16
N GLY A 305 20.60 -1.11 13.25
CA GLY A 305 20.70 -0.26 14.44
C GLY A 305 19.40 0.48 14.77
N LEU A 306 18.73 1.03 13.75
CA LEU A 306 17.42 1.67 13.91
C LEU A 306 16.34 0.65 14.35
N ARG A 307 16.31 -0.53 13.73
CA ARG A 307 15.36 -1.60 14.08
C ARG A 307 15.47 -2.00 15.54
N ASP A 308 16.69 -2.24 15.99
CA ASP A 308 16.96 -2.68 17.37
C ASP A 308 16.65 -1.55 18.37
N THR A 309 16.94 -0.30 18.02
CA THR A 309 16.56 0.88 18.80
C THR A 309 15.03 1.02 18.89
N CYS A 310 14.29 0.90 17.78
CA CYS A 310 12.83 0.96 17.78
C CYS A 310 12.20 -0.16 18.61
N ALA A 311 12.70 -1.40 18.48
CA ALA A 311 12.22 -2.55 19.25
C ALA A 311 12.42 -2.34 20.76
N ARG A 312 13.60 -1.86 21.17
CA ARG A 312 13.92 -1.53 22.57
C ARG A 312 13.03 -0.41 23.11
N LEU A 313 12.82 0.68 22.33
CA LEU A 313 11.92 1.77 22.72
C LEU A 313 10.46 1.31 22.85
N GLY A 314 9.99 0.51 21.88
CA GLY A 314 8.65 -0.08 21.90
C GLY A 314 8.44 -1.02 23.10
N SER A 315 9.46 -1.80 23.47
CA SER A 315 9.42 -2.68 24.66
C SER A 315 9.39 -1.87 25.95
N ASN A 316 10.25 -0.87 26.09
CA ASN A 316 10.40 -0.11 27.32
C ASN A 316 9.25 0.89 27.55
N ARG A 317 8.92 1.69 26.53
CA ARG A 317 7.91 2.76 26.64
C ARG A 317 6.48 2.28 26.36
N GLY A 318 6.33 1.14 25.66
CA GLY A 318 5.04 0.63 25.21
C GLY A 318 4.49 1.32 23.96
N PHE A 319 5.23 2.27 23.39
CA PHE A 319 4.87 2.95 22.14
C PHE A 319 6.10 3.51 21.41
N ILE A 320 5.90 3.88 20.15
CA ILE A 320 6.77 4.75 19.37
C ILE A 320 5.92 5.93 18.84
N LYS A 321 6.58 7.07 18.58
CA LYS A 321 5.95 8.27 17.97
C LYS A 321 6.45 8.43 16.54
N THR A 322 5.54 8.66 15.60
CA THR A 322 5.84 9.05 14.21
C THR A 322 6.28 10.52 14.13
N ILE A 323 6.59 10.99 12.93
CA ILE A 323 7.13 12.33 12.68
C ILE A 323 6.19 13.45 13.14
N LEU A 324 4.87 13.28 13.05
CA LEU A 324 3.87 14.24 13.52
C LEU A 324 3.26 13.85 14.88
N GLY A 325 3.90 12.93 15.61
CA GLY A 325 3.53 12.62 16.98
C GLY A 325 2.47 11.53 17.15
N ARG A 326 2.07 10.83 16.10
CA ARG A 326 1.16 9.67 16.19
C ARG A 326 1.79 8.59 17.07
N LYS A 327 1.09 8.14 18.11
CA LYS A 327 1.52 7.06 18.97
C LYS A 327 1.09 5.69 18.43
N CYS A 328 2.05 4.86 18.08
CA CYS A 328 1.84 3.45 17.76
C CYS A 328 2.11 2.61 19.01
N ARG A 329 1.07 2.09 19.64
CA ARG A 329 1.12 1.41 20.93
C ARG A 329 1.33 -0.09 20.82
N PHE A 330 2.00 -0.68 21.83
CA PHE A 330 2.24 -2.12 22.02
C PHE A 330 1.61 -2.56 23.34
N ASN A 331 0.29 -2.72 23.35
CA ASN A 331 -0.52 -2.97 24.55
C ASN A 331 -0.84 -4.46 24.75
N LEU A 332 -0.35 -5.34 23.88
CA LEU A 332 -0.51 -6.77 24.00
C LEU A 332 0.78 -7.40 24.54
N TYR A 333 0.64 -8.48 25.30
CA TYR A 333 1.72 -9.19 25.97
C TYR A 333 1.68 -10.68 25.66
N GLU A 334 2.86 -11.28 25.50
CA GLU A 334 3.10 -12.69 25.23
C GLU A 334 4.10 -13.27 26.24
N PRO A 335 4.24 -14.61 26.38
CA PRO A 335 5.26 -15.21 27.24
C PRO A 335 6.68 -14.74 26.87
N MET A 336 7.55 -14.61 27.89
CA MET A 336 8.92 -14.15 27.67
C MET A 336 9.77 -15.15 26.88
N SER A 337 9.56 -16.45 27.08
CA SER A 337 10.42 -17.55 26.60
C SER A 337 9.95 -18.18 25.29
N TYR A 338 8.69 -18.00 24.89
CA TYR A 338 8.13 -18.54 23.65
C TYR A 338 7.09 -17.60 23.05
N ARG A 339 6.63 -17.88 21.84
CA ARG A 339 5.55 -17.12 21.21
C ARG A 339 4.23 -17.85 21.38
N ASP A 340 3.22 -17.11 21.83
CA ASP A 340 1.86 -17.59 21.96
C ASP A 340 0.89 -16.45 21.66
N THR A 341 -0.42 -16.69 21.79
CA THR A 341 -1.48 -15.71 21.55
C THR A 341 -1.31 -14.50 22.49
N PRO A 342 -1.10 -13.29 21.96
CA PRO A 342 -0.91 -12.12 22.81
C PRO A 342 -2.24 -11.60 23.37
N TYR A 343 -2.22 -11.24 24.65
CA TYR A 343 -3.36 -10.67 25.37
C TYR A 343 -3.04 -9.30 25.98
N PRO A 344 -4.07 -8.49 26.37
CA PRO A 344 -3.88 -7.38 27.30
C PRO A 344 -3.18 -7.84 28.58
N TYR A 345 -2.46 -6.91 29.25
CA TYR A 345 -1.54 -7.25 30.35
C TYR A 345 -2.15 -8.14 31.42
N GLU A 346 -3.32 -7.77 31.95
CA GLU A 346 -3.99 -8.51 33.04
C GLU A 346 -4.27 -9.96 32.62
N LYS A 347 -4.89 -10.16 31.46
CA LYS A 347 -5.18 -11.49 30.91
C LYS A 347 -3.91 -12.26 30.55
N ALA A 348 -2.87 -11.60 30.10
CA ALA A 348 -1.59 -12.25 29.81
C ALA A 348 -0.93 -12.77 31.09
N VAL A 349 -0.97 -12.00 32.19
CA VAL A 349 -0.46 -12.41 33.50
C VAL A 349 -1.30 -13.56 34.08
N GLU A 350 -2.62 -13.51 33.92
CA GLU A 350 -3.52 -14.61 34.34
C GLU A 350 -3.18 -15.90 33.57
N THR A 351 -2.97 -15.82 32.26
CA THR A 351 -2.77 -16.98 31.37
C THR A 351 -1.34 -17.55 31.46
N TYR A 352 -0.34 -16.67 31.50
CA TYR A 352 1.09 -17.03 31.35
C TYR A 352 1.94 -16.79 32.62
N GLY A 353 1.35 -16.21 33.67
CA GLY A 353 2.09 -15.80 34.87
C GLY A 353 2.81 -14.47 34.65
N LYS A 354 3.65 -14.08 35.64
CA LYS A 354 4.33 -12.77 35.64
C LYS A 354 5.44 -12.63 34.60
N GLY A 355 5.87 -13.73 33.96
CA GLY A 355 6.95 -13.74 32.96
C GLY A 355 6.49 -13.38 31.57
N VAL A 356 5.90 -12.19 31.38
CA VAL A 356 5.38 -11.69 30.11
C VAL A 356 6.18 -10.49 29.59
N LYS A 357 6.25 -10.35 28.26
CA LYS A 357 6.84 -9.22 27.54
C LYS A 357 5.84 -8.62 26.57
N ARG A 358 6.06 -7.37 26.16
CA ARG A 358 5.23 -6.74 25.11
C ARG A 358 5.39 -7.47 23.79
N ALA A 359 4.27 -7.82 23.19
CA ALA A 359 4.19 -8.49 21.90
C ALA A 359 4.43 -7.52 20.74
N PHE A 360 4.84 -8.05 19.61
CA PHE A 360 4.99 -7.34 18.32
C PHE A 360 5.99 -6.17 18.30
N THR A 361 6.83 -6.00 19.32
CA THR A 361 7.81 -4.89 19.36
C THR A 361 8.85 -4.97 18.25
N TYR A 362 9.08 -6.14 17.66
CA TYR A 362 9.90 -6.31 16.45
C TYR A 362 9.32 -5.58 15.22
N LYS A 363 8.02 -5.20 15.22
CA LYS A 363 7.36 -4.41 14.18
C LYS A 363 7.49 -2.89 14.41
N ALA A 364 8.20 -2.45 15.46
CA ALA A 364 8.23 -1.05 15.87
C ALA A 364 8.80 -0.14 14.77
N MET A 365 9.91 -0.51 14.14
CA MET A 365 10.47 0.24 13.02
C MET A 365 9.49 0.34 11.84
N ASN A 366 8.87 -0.77 11.46
CA ASN A 366 7.86 -0.76 10.37
C ASN A 366 6.71 0.22 10.69
N ARG A 367 6.18 0.19 11.92
CA ARG A 367 5.13 1.13 12.36
C ARG A 367 5.60 2.58 12.38
N LEU A 368 6.86 2.83 12.78
CA LEU A 368 7.45 4.17 12.77
C LEU A 368 7.53 4.71 11.35
N ILE A 369 8.13 3.97 10.43
CA ILE A 369 8.38 4.40 9.05
C ILE A 369 7.08 4.54 8.28
N GLN A 370 6.22 3.51 8.27
CA GLN A 370 4.93 3.56 7.55
C GLN A 370 3.98 4.60 8.16
N GLY A 371 3.99 4.76 9.49
CA GLY A 371 3.17 5.77 10.14
C GLY A 371 3.63 7.19 9.83
N SER A 372 4.95 7.43 9.77
CA SER A 372 5.51 8.72 9.39
C SER A 372 5.25 9.04 7.90
N ALA A 373 5.34 8.04 7.03
CA ALA A 373 4.96 8.18 5.63
C ALA A 373 3.48 8.56 5.47
N ALA A 374 2.59 7.90 6.23
CA ALA A 374 1.17 8.24 6.27
C ALA A 374 0.91 9.66 6.79
N ASP A 375 1.63 10.08 7.84
CA ASP A 375 1.52 11.44 8.38
C ASP A 375 1.92 12.49 7.34
N MET A 376 3.01 12.27 6.60
CA MET A 376 3.46 13.16 5.51
C MET A 376 2.41 13.27 4.41
N THR A 377 1.90 12.15 3.91
CA THR A 377 0.89 12.14 2.84
C THR A 377 -0.41 12.84 3.30
N LYS A 378 -0.86 12.59 4.53
CA LYS A 378 -2.04 13.25 5.12
C LYS A 378 -1.84 14.75 5.29
N LYS A 379 -0.64 15.16 5.72
CA LYS A 379 -0.29 16.59 5.86
C LYS A 379 -0.27 17.27 4.49
N ALA A 380 0.33 16.63 3.47
CA ALA A 380 0.32 17.13 2.11
C ALA A 380 -1.11 17.30 1.57
N MET A 381 -2.00 16.33 1.78
CA MET A 381 -3.41 16.43 1.37
C MET A 381 -4.12 17.63 2.03
N LEU A 382 -3.89 17.84 3.33
CA LEU A 382 -4.47 18.99 4.05
C LEU A 382 -3.90 20.32 3.55
N ASP A 383 -2.58 20.40 3.32
CA ASP A 383 -1.93 21.62 2.86
C ASP A 383 -2.35 21.97 1.41
N LEU A 384 -2.44 20.99 0.53
CA LEU A 384 -2.98 21.17 -0.82
C LEU A 384 -4.43 21.66 -0.79
N HIS A 385 -5.25 21.07 0.05
CA HIS A 385 -6.64 21.51 0.23
C HIS A 385 -6.74 22.98 0.70
N ASN A 386 -5.87 23.40 1.60
CA ASN A 386 -5.81 24.80 2.04
C ASN A 386 -5.38 25.76 0.93
N GLU A 387 -4.67 25.30 -0.08
CA GLU A 387 -4.31 26.01 -1.32
C GLU A 387 -5.39 25.89 -2.43
N GLY A 388 -6.54 25.27 -2.12
CA GLY A 388 -7.64 25.07 -3.06
C GLY A 388 -7.47 23.87 -4.00
N ILE A 389 -6.47 23.02 -3.77
CA ILE A 389 -6.18 21.84 -4.59
C ILE A 389 -6.70 20.60 -3.87
N LEU A 390 -7.63 19.87 -4.50
CA LEU A 390 -8.22 18.66 -3.92
C LEU A 390 -7.83 17.43 -4.71
N ALA A 391 -7.28 16.41 -4.05
CA ALA A 391 -6.95 15.14 -4.68
C ALA A 391 -8.22 14.35 -5.08
N HIS A 392 -8.13 13.57 -6.16
CA HIS A 392 -9.16 12.62 -6.56
C HIS A 392 -9.12 11.38 -5.69
N THR A 393 -7.93 10.82 -5.54
CA THR A 393 -7.66 9.64 -4.73
C THR A 393 -6.23 9.65 -4.21
N GLN A 394 -6.00 8.84 -3.20
CA GLN A 394 -4.70 8.60 -2.59
C GLN A 394 -4.38 7.10 -2.67
N VAL A 395 -3.23 6.75 -3.24
CA VAL A 395 -2.78 5.36 -3.40
C VAL A 395 -1.37 5.23 -2.82
N HIS A 396 -1.26 4.66 -1.62
CA HIS A 396 0.01 4.49 -0.88
C HIS A 396 0.71 5.83 -0.57
N ASP A 397 1.70 6.22 -1.34
CA ASP A 397 2.50 7.44 -1.29
C ASP A 397 2.19 8.40 -2.46
N GLU A 398 1.27 8.01 -3.35
CA GLU A 398 0.82 8.76 -4.52
C GLU A 398 -0.45 9.57 -4.23
N LEU A 399 -0.52 10.81 -4.72
CA LEU A 399 -1.72 11.62 -4.84
C LEU A 399 -2.09 11.80 -6.31
N ASN A 400 -3.35 11.53 -6.63
CA ASN A 400 -3.89 11.73 -7.97
C ASN A 400 -4.73 13.02 -7.98
N ILE A 401 -4.37 13.96 -8.84
CA ILE A 401 -4.91 15.34 -8.82
C ILE A 401 -5.16 15.79 -10.25
N SER A 402 -6.25 16.52 -10.51
CA SER A 402 -6.38 17.27 -11.77
C SER A 402 -5.58 18.55 -11.67
N VAL A 403 -4.72 18.81 -12.62
CA VAL A 403 -3.91 20.03 -12.74
C VAL A 403 -4.19 20.73 -14.05
N LYS A 404 -4.25 22.07 -14.04
CA LYS A 404 -4.56 22.88 -15.20
C LYS A 404 -3.35 23.09 -16.11
N ASP A 405 -2.20 23.28 -15.50
CA ASP A 405 -0.97 23.65 -16.19
C ASP A 405 0.27 23.26 -15.41
N LYS A 406 1.41 23.60 -15.99
CA LYS A 406 2.73 23.34 -15.40
C LYS A 406 2.92 24.04 -14.04
N GLN A 407 2.39 25.26 -13.87
CA GLN A 407 2.54 26.03 -12.64
C GLN A 407 1.81 25.35 -11.47
N GLU A 408 0.60 24.87 -11.70
CA GLU A 408 -0.15 24.13 -10.68
C GLU A 408 0.51 22.78 -10.35
N CYS A 409 1.07 22.10 -11.37
CA CYS A 409 1.87 20.90 -11.17
C CYS A 409 3.09 21.16 -10.27
N GLU A 410 3.86 22.21 -10.54
CA GLU A 410 5.03 22.61 -9.74
C GLU A 410 4.63 23.00 -8.31
N LYS A 411 3.47 23.64 -8.14
CA LYS A 411 2.88 23.97 -6.82
C LYS A 411 2.56 22.70 -6.01
N VAL A 412 1.96 21.68 -6.64
CA VAL A 412 1.69 20.39 -5.97
C VAL A 412 2.98 19.75 -5.51
N ILE A 413 4.00 19.70 -6.38
CA ILE A 413 5.33 19.14 -6.06
C ILE A 413 5.93 19.88 -4.86
N GLU A 414 5.90 21.22 -4.85
CA GLU A 414 6.43 22.05 -3.78
C GLU A 414 5.74 21.76 -2.44
N VAL A 415 4.41 21.79 -2.41
CA VAL A 415 3.63 21.52 -1.20
C VAL A 415 3.89 20.12 -0.66
N MET A 416 3.88 19.10 -1.50
CA MET A 416 4.17 17.72 -1.07
C MET A 416 5.60 17.60 -0.54
N ARG A 417 6.59 18.16 -1.24
CA ARG A 417 7.99 18.11 -0.84
C ARG A 417 8.26 18.75 0.51
N ASP A 418 7.62 19.90 0.78
CA ASP A 418 7.97 20.79 1.88
C ASP A 418 7.01 20.72 3.07
N CYS A 419 5.88 19.98 2.98
CA CYS A 419 4.86 19.87 4.04
C CYS A 419 5.40 19.33 5.37
N VAL A 420 6.42 18.49 5.35
CA VAL A 420 7.12 17.95 6.53
C VAL A 420 8.63 17.95 6.28
N LYS A 421 9.36 18.61 7.17
CA LYS A 421 10.83 18.67 7.08
C LYS A 421 11.46 17.40 7.64
N ILE A 422 12.32 16.78 6.85
CA ILE A 422 13.18 15.67 7.25
C ILE A 422 14.66 16.01 6.97
N ASN A 423 15.59 15.27 7.59
CA ASN A 423 17.03 15.52 7.47
C ASN A 423 17.64 14.95 6.18
N VAL A 424 16.80 14.52 5.27
CA VAL A 424 17.15 13.97 3.94
C VAL A 424 16.30 14.72 2.92
N PRO A 425 16.83 15.11 1.75
CA PRO A 425 16.01 15.79 0.75
C PRO A 425 14.77 14.96 0.38
N ASN A 426 13.58 15.58 0.46
CA ASN A 426 12.37 15.00 -0.10
C ASN A 426 12.37 15.18 -1.62
N LYS A 427 11.82 14.19 -2.32
CA LYS A 427 11.62 14.23 -3.77
C LYS A 427 10.22 13.75 -4.10
N VAL A 428 9.57 14.44 -5.02
CA VAL A 428 8.26 14.07 -5.56
C VAL A 428 8.42 13.90 -7.06
N ASP A 429 8.10 12.72 -7.55
CA ASP A 429 8.04 12.43 -8.97
C ASP A 429 6.61 12.76 -9.46
N ALA A 430 6.51 13.42 -10.62
CA ALA A 430 5.23 13.82 -11.20
C ALA A 430 5.12 13.31 -12.64
N GLU A 431 4.01 12.65 -12.91
CA GLU A 431 3.62 12.20 -14.24
C GLU A 431 2.25 12.79 -14.57
N ILE A 432 2.10 13.33 -15.80
CA ILE A 432 0.91 14.05 -16.24
C ILE A 432 0.38 13.43 -17.53
N GLY A 433 -0.92 13.45 -17.71
CA GLY A 433 -1.51 12.93 -18.94
C GLY A 433 -3.00 13.22 -19.12
N LYS A 434 -3.59 12.59 -20.13
CA LYS A 434 -5.01 12.74 -20.45
C LYS A 434 -5.91 11.89 -19.55
N SER A 435 -5.37 10.86 -18.94
CA SER A 435 -6.04 9.93 -18.02
C SER A 435 -5.01 9.33 -17.06
N TRP A 436 -5.46 8.62 -16.03
CA TRP A 436 -4.54 7.91 -15.12
C TRP A 436 -3.68 6.83 -15.80
N GLY A 437 -4.13 6.30 -16.93
CA GLY A 437 -3.42 5.26 -17.69
C GLY A 437 -2.49 5.78 -18.77
N GLU A 438 -2.62 7.06 -19.15
CA GLU A 438 -1.86 7.71 -20.22
C GLU A 438 -1.09 8.89 -19.66
N ILE A 439 -0.03 8.61 -18.91
CA ILE A 439 0.79 9.59 -18.20
C ILE A 439 2.25 9.51 -18.64
N GLU A 440 2.93 10.64 -18.62
CA GLU A 440 4.37 10.79 -18.85
C GLU A 440 4.98 11.83 -17.92
N ASN A 441 6.29 11.92 -17.86
CA ASN A 441 6.98 12.88 -17.00
C ASN A 441 6.49 14.31 -17.28
N TYR A 442 6.13 15.06 -16.22
CA TYR A 442 5.53 16.39 -16.37
C TYR A 442 6.41 17.39 -17.14
N LYS A 443 7.75 17.23 -17.05
CA LYS A 443 8.71 18.10 -17.76
C LYS A 443 8.69 17.86 -19.27
N GLU A 444 8.40 16.63 -19.67
CA GLU A 444 8.24 16.27 -21.09
C GLU A 444 6.87 16.69 -21.59
N TYR A 445 5.82 16.45 -20.80
CA TYR A 445 4.43 16.75 -21.14
C TYR A 445 4.17 18.25 -21.40
N PHE A 446 4.79 19.13 -20.60
CA PHE A 446 4.63 20.59 -20.71
C PHE A 446 5.78 21.28 -21.48
N LYS A 447 6.50 20.58 -22.35
CA LYS A 447 7.44 21.20 -23.29
C LYS A 447 6.71 21.91 -24.42
#